data_eb96141298861f3c1714e82a2f2f2f47
#
_entry.id   eb96141298861f3c1714e82a2f2f2f47
#
_cell.length_a   1.000
_cell.length_b   1.000
_cell.length_c   1.000
_cell.angle_alpha   90.00
_cell.angle_beta   90.00
_cell.angle_gamma   90.00
#
_symmetry.space_group_name_H-M   'P 1'
#
loop_
_entity.id
_entity.type
_entity.pdbx_description
1 polymer ?
#
loop_
_entity_poly.entity_id
_entity_poly.type
_entity_poly.pdbx_seq_one_letter_code
_entity_poly.pdbx_strand_id
1 'polypeptide(L)'
;MQPGRFYVLRGENGAGKSTLLRMIAGLNEPTEGSILIYGIPNKQALNRMGYMAHAPLLYDELSGMENLRFFAQLYGISSDEPLAKAMERVGLDPKLERRVGQYSQGMRQRLSLARAIFHEPKLLLLDEPFSNVDPDSALQIAKLLADMRSSGTTILLVTHQIGLLANLADEYLMLSHGQLVDRGAMPGAAS
;
A
#
# COMPACT_ATOMS: atom_id res chain seq x y z
N MET A 1 7.32 -14.73 -1.26
CA MET A 1 8.00 -13.48 -0.81
C MET A 1 8.61 -13.72 0.57
N GLN A 2 9.76 -13.13 0.87
CA GLN A 2 10.41 -13.19 2.18
C GLN A 2 9.94 -12.02 3.05
N PRO A 3 9.79 -12.19 4.38
CA PRO A 3 9.44 -11.11 5.29
C PRO A 3 10.47 -9.96 5.29
N GLY A 4 9.99 -8.73 5.48
CA GLY A 4 10.84 -7.54 5.57
C GLY A 4 11.49 -7.08 4.26
N ARG A 5 11.06 -7.63 3.11
CA ARG A 5 11.56 -7.23 1.78
C ARG A 5 10.56 -6.37 1.02
N PHE A 6 11.11 -5.58 0.11
CA PHE A 6 10.35 -4.70 -0.77
C PHE A 6 10.36 -5.26 -2.21
N TYR A 7 9.18 -5.61 -2.70
CA TYR A 7 8.96 -6.18 -4.03
C TYR A 7 8.23 -5.20 -4.93
N VAL A 8 8.67 -5.10 -6.18
CA VAL A 8 7.98 -4.37 -7.25
C VAL A 8 7.33 -5.38 -8.20
N LEU A 9 6.01 -5.33 -8.30
CA LEU A 9 5.26 -6.13 -9.26
C LEU A 9 5.16 -5.37 -10.58
N ARG A 10 5.77 -5.91 -11.63
CA ARG A 10 5.85 -5.36 -12.98
C ARG A 10 5.00 -6.16 -13.96
N GLY A 11 4.71 -5.58 -15.09
CA GLY A 11 3.96 -6.22 -16.19
C GLY A 11 3.15 -5.19 -16.96
N GLU A 12 2.71 -5.56 -18.15
CA GLU A 12 1.87 -4.72 -19.00
C GLU A 12 0.50 -4.44 -18.37
N ASN A 13 -0.22 -3.47 -18.94
CA ASN A 13 -1.62 -3.25 -18.56
C ASN A 13 -2.44 -4.50 -18.91
N GLY A 14 -3.30 -4.93 -17.99
CA GLY A 14 -4.05 -6.17 -18.16
C GLY A 14 -3.30 -7.46 -17.78
N ALA A 15 -2.02 -7.40 -17.38
CA ALA A 15 -1.25 -8.59 -16.96
C ALA A 15 -1.79 -9.28 -15.69
N GLY A 16 -2.74 -8.65 -14.96
CA GLY A 16 -3.35 -9.21 -13.74
C GLY A 16 -2.78 -8.67 -12.43
N LYS A 17 -1.94 -7.63 -12.45
CA LYS A 17 -1.27 -7.07 -11.25
C LYS A 17 -2.24 -6.69 -10.13
N SER A 18 -3.23 -5.84 -10.42
CA SER A 18 -4.25 -5.40 -9.43
C SER A 18 -5.14 -6.56 -8.98
N THR A 19 -5.42 -7.53 -9.87
CA THR A 19 -6.15 -8.75 -9.53
C THR A 19 -5.36 -9.57 -8.51
N LEU A 20 -4.06 -9.75 -8.73
CA LEU A 20 -3.17 -10.46 -7.79
C LEU A 20 -3.13 -9.75 -6.43
N LEU A 21 -2.97 -8.41 -6.40
CA LEU A 21 -3.02 -7.65 -5.15
C LEU A 21 -4.35 -7.85 -4.40
N ARG A 22 -5.49 -7.81 -5.11
CA ARG A 22 -6.82 -8.03 -4.52
C ARG A 22 -6.99 -9.46 -3.98
N MET A 23 -6.47 -10.47 -4.68
CA MET A 23 -6.48 -11.85 -4.19
C MET A 23 -5.63 -12.00 -2.92
N ILE A 24 -4.43 -11.42 -2.88
CA ILE A 24 -3.57 -11.43 -1.68
C ILE A 24 -4.28 -10.72 -0.53
N ALA A 25 -4.90 -9.56 -0.78
CA ALA A 25 -5.66 -8.78 0.20
C ALA A 25 -6.97 -9.47 0.68
N GLY A 26 -7.32 -10.64 0.12
CA GLY A 26 -8.53 -11.37 0.49
C GLY A 26 -9.84 -10.78 -0.06
N LEU A 27 -9.74 -9.83 -1.01
CA LEU A 27 -10.91 -9.20 -1.65
C LEU A 27 -11.48 -10.04 -2.81
N ASN A 28 -10.64 -10.87 -3.41
CA ASN A 28 -11.04 -11.84 -4.43
C ASN A 28 -10.56 -13.23 -4.01
N GLU A 29 -11.34 -14.25 -4.31
CA GLU A 29 -10.95 -15.65 -4.10
C GLU A 29 -10.19 -16.18 -5.31
N PRO A 30 -9.11 -16.95 -5.13
CA PRO A 30 -8.49 -17.69 -6.22
C PRO A 30 -9.46 -18.81 -6.67
N THR A 31 -9.53 -19.05 -7.98
CA THR A 31 -10.32 -20.16 -8.54
C THR A 31 -9.78 -21.51 -8.09
N GLU A 32 -8.47 -21.62 -7.95
CA GLU A 32 -7.77 -22.81 -7.48
C GLU A 32 -6.61 -22.43 -6.57
N GLY A 33 -6.19 -23.36 -5.71
CA GLY A 33 -5.08 -23.17 -4.79
C GLY A 33 -5.45 -22.34 -3.55
N SER A 34 -4.42 -21.85 -2.84
CA SER A 34 -4.58 -21.07 -1.60
C SER A 34 -3.49 -20.02 -1.48
N ILE A 35 -3.79 -18.92 -0.76
CA ILE A 35 -2.85 -17.85 -0.47
C ILE A 35 -2.58 -17.83 1.02
N LEU A 36 -1.31 -17.97 1.39
CA LEU A 36 -0.86 -17.93 2.76
C LEU A 36 -0.04 -16.67 3.03
N ILE A 37 -0.35 -15.99 4.12
CA ILE A 37 0.39 -14.83 4.63
C ILE A 37 1.00 -15.23 5.97
N TYR A 38 2.34 -15.30 6.01
CA TYR A 38 3.08 -15.80 7.20
C TYR A 38 2.56 -17.15 7.69
N GLY A 39 2.24 -18.07 6.77
CA GLY A 39 1.80 -19.43 7.08
C GLY A 39 0.32 -19.59 7.42
N ILE A 40 -0.47 -18.51 7.46
CA ILE A 40 -1.91 -18.57 7.71
C ILE A 40 -2.72 -18.13 6.47
N PRO A 41 -3.94 -18.63 6.27
CA PRO A 41 -4.79 -18.20 5.17
C PRO A 41 -4.96 -16.67 5.16
N ASN A 42 -4.88 -16.03 3.98
CA ASN A 42 -4.93 -14.58 3.83
C ASN A 42 -6.16 -13.94 4.51
N LYS A 43 -7.34 -14.57 4.44
CA LYS A 43 -8.57 -14.10 5.11
C LYS A 43 -8.44 -14.02 6.64
N GLN A 44 -7.56 -14.81 7.25
CA GLN A 44 -7.29 -14.78 8.70
C GLN A 44 -6.16 -13.79 9.05
N ALA A 45 -5.45 -13.28 8.06
CA ALA A 45 -4.33 -12.35 8.21
C ALA A 45 -4.69 -10.89 7.91
N LEU A 46 -5.99 -10.55 7.76
CA LEU A 46 -6.42 -9.20 7.32
C LEU A 46 -5.90 -8.09 8.22
N ASN A 47 -5.87 -8.31 9.54
CA ASN A 47 -5.34 -7.35 10.50
C ASN A 47 -3.81 -7.16 10.43
N ARG A 48 -3.10 -8.00 9.68
CA ARG A 48 -1.66 -7.89 9.43
C ARG A 48 -1.33 -7.27 8.08
N MET A 49 -2.35 -6.96 7.28
CA MET A 49 -2.20 -6.44 5.93
C MET A 49 -2.77 -5.04 5.78
N GLY A 50 -2.01 -4.16 5.14
CA GLY A 50 -2.50 -2.90 4.62
C GLY A 50 -2.69 -3.01 3.11
N TYR A 51 -3.79 -2.49 2.60
CA TYR A 51 -4.07 -2.46 1.17
C TYR A 51 -4.49 -1.08 0.70
N MET A 52 -3.75 -0.56 -0.26
CA MET A 52 -4.07 0.65 -0.99
C MET A 52 -4.40 0.29 -2.44
N ALA A 53 -5.67 0.46 -2.81
CA ALA A 53 -6.13 0.26 -4.18
C ALA A 53 -5.79 1.47 -5.05
N HIS A 54 -5.80 1.28 -6.37
CA HIS A 54 -5.63 2.37 -7.33
C HIS A 54 -6.69 3.48 -7.15
N ALA A 55 -7.95 3.13 -6.91
CA ALA A 55 -8.98 4.06 -6.46
C ALA A 55 -8.86 4.31 -4.95
N PRO A 56 -8.89 5.55 -4.46
CA PRO A 56 -8.66 5.85 -3.03
C PRO A 56 -9.66 5.21 -2.06
N LEU A 57 -10.89 4.89 -2.49
CA LEU A 57 -11.95 4.27 -1.68
C LEU A 57 -12.19 5.04 -0.36
N LEU A 58 -12.42 6.32 -0.47
CA LEU A 58 -12.66 7.25 0.63
C LEU A 58 -14.09 7.79 0.57
N TYR A 59 -14.64 8.17 1.72
CA TYR A 59 -15.94 8.83 1.83
C TYR A 59 -15.77 10.32 1.67
N ASP A 60 -16.33 10.89 0.62
CA ASP A 60 -16.18 12.29 0.23
C ASP A 60 -16.83 13.28 1.20
N GLU A 61 -17.86 12.84 1.91
CA GLU A 61 -18.64 13.62 2.87
C GLU A 61 -17.93 13.79 4.22
N LEU A 62 -16.97 12.92 4.52
CA LEU A 62 -16.21 12.90 5.76
C LEU A 62 -14.90 13.68 5.63
N SER A 63 -14.38 14.19 6.76
CA SER A 63 -13.00 14.68 6.86
C SER A 63 -12.00 13.52 6.78
N GLY A 64 -10.70 13.83 6.66
CA GLY A 64 -9.65 12.80 6.65
C GLY A 64 -9.62 11.96 7.92
N MET A 65 -9.72 12.61 9.08
CA MET A 65 -9.72 11.92 10.37
C MET A 65 -10.97 11.06 10.56
N GLU A 66 -12.16 11.55 10.17
CA GLU A 66 -13.39 10.75 10.22
C GLU A 66 -13.33 9.53 9.31
N ASN A 67 -12.75 9.65 8.11
CA ASN A 67 -12.48 8.51 7.24
C ASN A 67 -11.63 7.46 7.95
N LEU A 68 -10.51 7.87 8.56
CA LEU A 68 -9.64 6.92 9.26
C LEU A 68 -10.33 6.28 10.48
N ARG A 69 -11.11 7.03 11.26
CA ARG A 69 -11.90 6.49 12.40
C ARG A 69 -12.89 5.41 11.94
N PHE A 70 -13.57 5.64 10.80
CA PHE A 70 -14.50 4.66 10.24
C PHE A 70 -13.79 3.32 9.96
N PHE A 71 -12.62 3.36 9.31
CA PHE A 71 -11.85 2.13 9.04
C PHE A 71 -11.20 1.55 10.30
N ALA A 72 -10.74 2.38 11.24
CA ALA A 72 -10.12 1.94 12.49
C ALA A 72 -11.06 1.09 13.36
N GLN A 73 -12.37 1.39 13.33
CA GLN A 73 -13.38 0.58 14.03
C GLN A 73 -13.40 -0.87 13.55
N LEU A 74 -13.14 -1.14 12.24
CA LEU A 74 -13.07 -2.49 11.68
C LEU A 74 -11.86 -3.28 12.22
N TYR A 75 -10.83 -2.58 12.71
CA TYR A 75 -9.65 -3.17 13.34
C TYR A 75 -9.73 -3.18 14.88
N GLY A 76 -10.84 -2.73 15.47
CA GLY A 76 -11.01 -2.61 16.91
C GLY A 76 -10.14 -1.50 17.53
N ILE A 77 -9.70 -0.53 16.73
CA ILE A 77 -8.89 0.62 17.18
C ILE A 77 -9.82 1.78 17.48
N SER A 78 -9.84 2.24 18.72
CA SER A 78 -10.67 3.37 19.20
C SER A 78 -9.86 4.63 19.50
N SER A 79 -8.52 4.55 19.55
CA SER A 79 -7.65 5.71 19.76
C SER A 79 -7.39 6.46 18.46
N ASP A 80 -7.43 7.79 18.51
CA ASP A 80 -7.07 8.66 17.39
C ASP A 80 -5.54 8.79 17.19
N GLU A 81 -4.73 8.42 18.17
CA GLU A 81 -3.27 8.59 18.12
C GLU A 81 -2.63 7.90 16.91
N PRO A 82 -2.87 6.59 16.63
CA PRO A 82 -2.29 5.95 15.45
C PRO A 82 -2.81 6.54 14.14
N LEU A 83 -4.03 7.07 14.12
CA LEU A 83 -4.64 7.71 12.95
C LEU A 83 -3.96 9.05 12.64
N ALA A 84 -3.80 9.89 13.67
CA ALA A 84 -3.10 11.17 13.56
C ALA A 84 -1.65 10.96 13.10
N LYS A 85 -0.93 10.04 13.72
CA LYS A 85 0.43 9.66 13.35
C LYS A 85 0.52 9.19 11.89
N ALA A 86 -0.44 8.39 11.41
CA ALA A 86 -0.47 7.95 10.03
C ALA A 86 -0.71 9.12 9.06
N MET A 87 -1.58 10.08 9.39
CA MET A 87 -1.79 11.29 8.59
C MET A 87 -0.54 12.15 8.52
N GLU A 88 0.12 12.39 9.65
CA GLU A 88 1.38 13.15 9.70
C GLU A 88 2.49 12.48 8.85
N ARG A 89 2.62 11.16 8.93
CA ARG A 89 3.59 10.39 8.14
C ARG A 89 3.42 10.54 6.63
N VAL A 90 2.20 10.76 6.17
CA VAL A 90 1.92 11.02 4.75
C VAL A 90 1.84 12.51 4.40
N GLY A 91 2.18 13.41 5.34
CA GLY A 91 2.18 14.86 5.14
C GLY A 91 0.77 15.47 5.08
N LEU A 92 -0.18 14.91 5.83
CA LEU A 92 -1.51 15.48 6.02
C LEU A 92 -1.67 15.98 7.46
N ASP A 93 -2.31 17.14 7.62
CA ASP A 93 -2.66 17.67 8.94
C ASP A 93 -3.85 16.87 9.52
N PRO A 94 -3.69 16.20 10.69
CA PRO A 94 -4.79 15.49 11.34
C PRO A 94 -5.95 16.38 11.79
N LYS A 95 -5.70 17.68 11.96
CA LYS A 95 -6.69 18.67 12.39
C LYS A 95 -7.46 19.30 11.23
N LEU A 96 -7.17 18.89 9.98
CA LEU A 96 -7.86 19.45 8.82
C LEU A 96 -9.31 18.95 8.78
N GLU A 97 -10.24 19.82 9.12
CA GLU A 97 -11.69 19.52 9.19
C GLU A 97 -12.37 19.50 7.81
N ARG A 98 -11.67 19.93 6.73
CA ARG A 98 -12.20 19.94 5.38
C ARG A 98 -12.59 18.54 4.93
N ARG A 99 -13.75 18.43 4.25
CA ARG A 99 -14.25 17.18 3.68
C ARG A 99 -13.32 16.64 2.58
N VAL A 100 -13.18 15.30 2.50
CA VAL A 100 -12.33 14.64 1.50
C VAL A 100 -12.75 14.94 0.07
N GLY A 101 -14.03 15.20 -0.19
CA GLY A 101 -14.51 15.66 -1.49
C GLY A 101 -13.86 16.97 -1.99
N GLN A 102 -13.29 17.77 -1.07
CA GLN A 102 -12.56 19.02 -1.38
C GLN A 102 -11.04 18.85 -1.40
N TYR A 103 -10.53 17.62 -1.21
CA TYR A 103 -9.10 17.33 -1.28
C TYR A 103 -8.62 17.32 -2.73
N SER A 104 -7.35 17.73 -2.93
CA SER A 104 -6.68 17.46 -4.20
C SER A 104 -6.50 15.94 -4.40
N GLN A 105 -6.28 15.52 -5.64
CA GLN A 105 -6.01 14.09 -5.93
C GLN A 105 -4.81 13.57 -5.14
N GLY A 106 -3.73 14.36 -5.01
CA GLY A 106 -2.59 14.00 -4.19
C GLY A 106 -2.91 13.88 -2.71
N MET A 107 -3.77 14.74 -2.13
CA MET A 107 -4.23 14.61 -0.75
C MET A 107 -5.07 13.33 -0.56
N ARG A 108 -5.95 13.01 -1.50
CA ARG A 108 -6.76 11.77 -1.48
C ARG A 108 -5.85 10.53 -1.54
N GLN A 109 -4.81 10.57 -2.38
CA GLN A 109 -3.83 9.50 -2.51
C GLN A 109 -3.06 9.30 -1.20
N ARG A 110 -2.58 10.39 -0.59
CA ARG A 110 -1.90 10.35 0.72
C ARG A 110 -2.80 9.84 1.84
N LEU A 111 -4.07 10.26 1.88
CA LEU A 111 -5.04 9.75 2.88
C LEU A 111 -5.32 8.26 2.67
N SER A 112 -5.40 7.78 1.42
CA SER A 112 -5.53 6.35 1.11
C SER A 112 -4.34 5.54 1.60
N LEU A 113 -3.11 6.10 1.50
CA LEU A 113 -1.92 5.48 2.08
C LEU A 113 -1.97 5.50 3.61
N ALA A 114 -2.36 6.63 4.25
CA ALA A 114 -2.54 6.69 5.70
C ALA A 114 -3.51 5.60 6.21
N ARG A 115 -4.63 5.40 5.48
CA ARG A 115 -5.58 4.32 5.76
C ARG A 115 -4.95 2.92 5.66
N ALA A 116 -4.01 2.71 4.75
CA ALA A 116 -3.36 1.41 4.60
C ALA A 116 -2.32 1.12 5.69
N ILE A 117 -1.83 2.15 6.41
CA ILE A 117 -0.69 2.01 7.34
C ILE A 117 -1.01 2.28 8.81
N PHE A 118 -2.17 2.87 9.18
CA PHE A 118 -2.44 3.32 10.56
C PHE A 118 -2.40 2.19 11.60
N HIS A 119 -2.67 0.95 11.20
CA HIS A 119 -2.66 -0.25 12.05
C HIS A 119 -1.32 -1.01 12.03
N GLU A 120 -0.26 -0.40 11.49
CA GLU A 120 1.12 -0.93 11.42
C GLU A 120 1.19 -2.34 10.81
N PRO A 121 0.79 -2.52 9.54
CA PRO A 121 0.71 -3.83 8.90
C PRO A 121 2.09 -4.48 8.76
N LYS A 122 2.12 -5.83 8.81
CA LYS A 122 3.30 -6.64 8.49
C LYS A 122 3.53 -6.78 6.98
N LEU A 123 2.44 -6.76 6.20
CA LEU A 123 2.44 -6.80 4.74
C LEU A 123 1.68 -5.59 4.20
N LEU A 124 2.33 -4.78 3.37
CA LEU A 124 1.72 -3.63 2.71
C LEU A 124 1.62 -3.88 1.21
N LEU A 125 0.40 -3.81 0.69
CA LEU A 125 0.06 -4.01 -0.72
C LEU A 125 -0.35 -2.66 -1.31
N LEU A 126 0.36 -2.18 -2.34
CA LEU A 126 0.16 -0.85 -2.89
C LEU A 126 -0.05 -0.92 -4.41
N ASP A 127 -1.17 -0.36 -4.88
CA ASP A 127 -1.49 -0.26 -6.30
C ASP A 127 -1.38 1.20 -6.75
N GLU A 128 -0.27 1.55 -7.43
CA GLU A 128 0.08 2.87 -7.93
C GLU A 128 0.08 4.00 -6.87
N PRO A 129 0.84 3.86 -5.75
CA PRO A 129 0.81 4.84 -4.67
C PRO A 129 1.36 6.22 -5.04
N PHE A 130 2.10 6.33 -6.14
CA PHE A 130 2.69 7.58 -6.63
C PHE A 130 1.82 8.30 -7.66
N SER A 131 0.66 7.75 -8.03
CA SER A 131 -0.24 8.37 -9.01
C SER A 131 -0.82 9.68 -8.48
N ASN A 132 -0.90 10.69 -9.36
CA ASN A 132 -1.54 11.97 -9.07
C ASN A 132 -0.93 12.75 -7.89
N VAL A 133 0.30 12.46 -7.50
CA VAL A 133 1.05 13.25 -6.52
C VAL A 133 2.20 14.01 -7.22
N ASP A 134 2.56 15.15 -6.66
CA ASP A 134 3.71 15.93 -7.14
C ASP A 134 5.03 15.19 -6.83
N PRO A 135 6.15 15.55 -7.52
CA PRO A 135 7.43 14.87 -7.34
C PRO A 135 7.95 14.87 -5.89
N ASP A 136 7.76 15.96 -5.15
CA ASP A 136 8.23 16.07 -3.76
C ASP A 136 7.42 15.14 -2.84
N SER A 137 6.10 15.10 -3.03
CA SER A 137 5.22 14.15 -2.33
C SER A 137 5.55 12.69 -2.69
N ALA A 138 5.89 12.39 -3.94
CA ALA A 138 6.29 11.05 -4.36
C ALA A 138 7.60 10.62 -3.66
N LEU A 139 8.58 11.51 -3.53
CA LEU A 139 9.81 11.25 -2.78
C LEU A 139 9.55 11.03 -1.27
N GLN A 140 8.64 11.80 -0.67
CA GLN A 140 8.25 11.61 0.73
C GLN A 140 7.58 10.24 0.95
N ILE A 141 6.69 9.83 0.05
CA ILE A 141 6.07 8.50 0.08
C ILE A 141 7.14 7.41 -0.08
N ALA A 142 8.06 7.54 -1.03
CA ALA A 142 9.15 6.59 -1.23
C ALA A 142 10.02 6.42 0.03
N LYS A 143 10.38 7.53 0.69
CA LYS A 143 11.11 7.52 1.96
C LYS A 143 10.31 6.82 3.06
N LEU A 144 9.02 7.13 3.22
CA LEU A 144 8.15 6.48 4.18
C LEU A 144 8.13 4.96 3.98
N LEU A 145 8.03 4.49 2.72
CA LEU A 145 8.06 3.06 2.40
C LEU A 145 9.40 2.41 2.74
N ALA A 146 10.53 3.13 2.50
CA ALA A 146 11.86 2.67 2.91
C ALA A 146 11.98 2.52 4.44
N ASP A 147 11.48 3.49 5.20
CA ASP A 147 11.46 3.43 6.67
C ASP A 147 10.60 2.27 7.18
N MET A 148 9.44 2.03 6.58
CA MET A 148 8.58 0.90 6.92
C MET A 148 9.25 -0.45 6.62
N ARG A 149 9.91 -0.58 5.45
CA ARG A 149 10.72 -1.77 5.13
C ARG A 149 11.81 -1.99 6.17
N SER A 150 12.55 -0.95 6.52
CA SER A 150 13.63 -1.01 7.53
C SER A 150 13.14 -1.43 8.91
N SER A 151 11.87 -1.11 9.21
CA SER A 151 11.16 -1.56 10.43
C SER A 151 10.56 -2.97 10.32
N GLY A 152 10.83 -3.69 9.21
CA GLY A 152 10.43 -5.09 9.02
C GLY A 152 9.11 -5.31 8.28
N THR A 153 8.46 -4.25 7.76
CA THR A 153 7.28 -4.39 6.90
C THR A 153 7.66 -4.98 5.55
N THR A 154 6.96 -6.03 5.12
CA THR A 154 7.05 -6.54 3.75
C THR A 154 6.21 -5.68 2.84
N ILE A 155 6.73 -5.26 1.69
CA ILE A 155 6.01 -4.39 0.76
C ILE A 155 5.92 -5.07 -0.61
N LEU A 156 4.72 -5.10 -1.19
CA LEU A 156 4.47 -5.46 -2.58
C LEU A 156 3.79 -4.28 -3.27
N LEU A 157 4.46 -3.68 -4.23
CA LEU A 157 4.05 -2.44 -4.86
C LEU A 157 3.95 -2.59 -6.37
N VAL A 158 2.87 -2.11 -6.96
CA VAL A 158 2.69 -1.92 -8.41
C VAL A 158 2.91 -0.45 -8.72
N THR A 159 3.82 -0.13 -9.66
CA THR A 159 3.99 1.22 -10.17
C THR A 159 4.67 1.26 -11.53
N HIS A 160 4.38 2.31 -12.29
CA HIS A 160 5.12 2.67 -13.51
C HIS A 160 6.32 3.59 -13.22
N GLN A 161 6.43 4.17 -12.01
CA GLN A 161 7.50 5.11 -11.61
C GLN A 161 8.69 4.38 -10.98
N ILE A 162 9.29 3.45 -11.71
CA ILE A 162 10.36 2.57 -11.21
C ILE A 162 11.60 3.34 -10.76
N GLY A 163 11.88 4.50 -11.37
CA GLY A 163 13.03 5.34 -11.01
C GLY A 163 13.06 5.77 -9.55
N LEU A 164 11.88 5.94 -8.91
CA LEU A 164 11.78 6.26 -7.48
C LEU A 164 12.21 5.10 -6.57
N LEU A 165 12.25 3.88 -7.08
CA LEU A 165 12.43 2.65 -6.32
C LEU A 165 13.79 1.97 -6.54
N ALA A 166 14.63 2.49 -7.42
CA ALA A 166 15.89 1.86 -7.83
C ALA A 166 16.82 1.45 -6.67
N ASN A 167 16.81 2.23 -5.58
CA ASN A 167 17.64 1.95 -4.39
C ASN A 167 16.78 1.53 -3.16
N LEU A 168 15.48 1.34 -3.32
CA LEU A 168 14.56 1.04 -2.22
C LEU A 168 14.01 -0.38 -2.28
N ALA A 169 13.72 -0.87 -3.48
CA ALA A 169 13.19 -2.20 -3.69
C ALA A 169 14.30 -3.24 -3.80
N ASP A 170 14.05 -4.42 -3.25
CA ASP A 170 15.00 -5.54 -3.26
C ASP A 170 14.88 -6.36 -4.54
N GLU A 171 13.65 -6.69 -4.93
CA GLU A 171 13.37 -7.60 -6.02
C GLU A 171 12.21 -7.09 -6.88
N TYR A 172 12.23 -7.45 -8.16
CA TYR A 172 11.05 -7.34 -9.02
C TYR A 172 10.42 -8.69 -9.29
N LEU A 173 9.12 -8.68 -9.52
CA LEU A 173 8.31 -9.80 -9.99
C LEU A 173 7.64 -9.38 -11.29
N MET A 174 7.88 -10.12 -12.38
CA MET A 174 7.31 -9.81 -13.70
C MET A 174 6.09 -10.68 -13.95
N LEU A 175 4.95 -10.06 -14.11
CA LEU A 175 3.68 -10.71 -14.44
C LEU A 175 3.35 -10.50 -15.92
N SER A 176 2.96 -11.57 -16.62
CA SER A 176 2.45 -11.55 -17.99
C SER A 176 1.30 -12.53 -18.11
N HIS A 177 0.16 -12.09 -18.65
CA HIS A 177 -1.05 -12.91 -18.83
C HIS A 177 -1.44 -13.74 -17.60
N GLY A 178 -1.36 -13.13 -16.40
CA GLY A 178 -1.69 -13.79 -15.13
C GLY A 178 -0.63 -14.75 -14.60
N GLN A 179 0.52 -14.90 -15.27
CA GLN A 179 1.61 -15.79 -14.87
C GLN A 179 2.84 -15.00 -14.44
N LEU A 180 3.54 -15.49 -13.40
CA LEU A 180 4.85 -14.98 -13.03
C LEU A 180 5.88 -15.54 -14.01
N VAL A 181 6.39 -14.68 -14.90
CA VAL A 181 7.30 -15.09 -15.99
C VAL A 181 8.77 -14.82 -15.67
N ASP A 182 9.06 -13.89 -14.75
CA ASP A 182 10.43 -13.56 -14.36
C ASP A 182 10.47 -12.96 -12.95
N ARG A 183 11.61 -13.07 -12.29
CA ARG A 183 11.92 -12.41 -11.02
C ARG A 183 13.42 -12.19 -10.89
N GLY A 184 13.82 -11.10 -10.26
CA GLY A 184 15.24 -10.79 -10.07
C GLY A 184 15.46 -9.66 -9.08
N ALA A 185 16.74 -9.40 -8.78
CA ALA A 185 17.12 -8.25 -7.96
C ALA A 185 16.81 -6.94 -8.68
N MET A 186 16.39 -5.91 -7.93
CA MET A 186 16.25 -4.57 -8.50
C MET A 186 17.64 -3.99 -8.79
N PRO A 187 17.81 -3.26 -9.92
CA PRO A 187 19.04 -2.51 -10.18
C PRO A 187 19.33 -1.54 -9.03
N GLY A 188 20.49 -1.67 -8.38
CA GLY A 188 20.88 -0.84 -7.23
C GLY A 188 20.52 -1.42 -5.87
N ALA A 189 19.89 -2.59 -5.77
CA ALA A 189 19.77 -3.31 -4.52
C ALA A 189 21.19 -3.66 -4.03
N ALA A 190 21.58 -3.16 -2.85
CA ALA A 190 22.84 -3.56 -2.22
C ALA A 190 22.81 -5.06 -1.93
N SER A 191 23.79 -5.77 -2.44
CA SER A 191 24.05 -7.20 -2.18
C SER A 191 24.52 -7.40 -0.74
#